data_5dbfa644df61558b3e8652875100f12e
#
_entry.id   5dbfa644df61558b3e8652875100f12e
#
_cell.length_a   1.000
_cell.length_b   1.000
_cell.length_c   1.000
_cell.angle_alpha   90.00
_cell.angle_beta   90.00
_cell.angle_gamma   90.00
#
_symmetry.space_group_name_H-M   'P 1'
#
loop_
_entity.id
_entity.type
_entity.pdbx_description
1 polymer ?
#
loop_
_entity_poly.entity_id
_entity_poly.type
_entity_poly.pdbx_seq_one_letter_code
_entity_poly.pdbx_strand_id
1 'polypeptide(L)' 'EITDSMPYAQEKRQILAIWRKLGYSMTSLDTRCKRAFGVPVFVWLKDGRQISILLSDLQRREKAFDRKNEAAGSEAR' A
#
# COMPACT_ATOMS: atom_id res chain seq x y z
N GLU A 1 4.42 -13.52 3.20
CA GLU A 1 3.47 -13.78 2.15
C GLU A 1 2.05 -13.81 2.67
N ILE A 2 1.09 -13.31 1.89
CA ILE A 2 -0.29 -13.19 2.35
C ILE A 2 -1.10 -14.40 1.89
N THR A 3 -1.72 -15.08 2.87
CA THR A 3 -2.57 -16.23 2.60
C THR A 3 -4.03 -15.87 2.89
N ASP A 4 -4.96 -16.62 2.31
CA ASP A 4 -6.40 -16.37 2.48
C ASP A 4 -6.85 -16.53 3.94
N SER A 5 -6.11 -17.25 4.75
CA SER A 5 -6.44 -17.43 6.16
C SER A 5 -6.03 -16.26 7.04
N MET A 6 -5.23 -15.32 6.52
CA MET A 6 -4.80 -14.15 7.29
C MET A 6 -5.94 -13.14 7.45
N PRO A 7 -6.01 -12.45 8.61
CA PRO A 7 -6.96 -11.34 8.76
C PRO A 7 -6.74 -10.28 7.69
N TYR A 8 -7.82 -9.85 7.05
CA TYR A 8 -7.77 -8.78 6.04
C TYR A 8 -6.85 -9.10 4.86
N ALA A 9 -6.81 -10.37 4.44
CA ALA A 9 -5.94 -10.80 3.34
C ALA A 9 -6.18 -10.01 2.06
N GLN A 10 -7.42 -9.76 1.70
CA GLN A 10 -7.77 -9.04 0.48
C GLN A 10 -7.27 -7.60 0.53
N GLU A 11 -7.48 -6.92 1.65
CA GLU A 11 -7.03 -5.55 1.84
C GLU A 11 -5.51 -5.46 1.82
N LYS A 12 -4.83 -6.43 2.42
CA LYS A 12 -3.37 -6.49 2.39
C LYS A 12 -2.83 -6.68 0.98
N ARG A 13 -3.49 -7.52 0.18
CA ARG A 13 -3.10 -7.71 -1.23
C ARG A 13 -3.27 -6.42 -2.02
N GLN A 14 -4.34 -5.69 -1.78
CA GLN A 14 -4.57 -4.39 -2.39
C GLN A 14 -3.47 -3.40 -2.03
N ILE A 15 -3.12 -3.33 -0.75
CA ILE A 15 -2.05 -2.46 -0.26
C ILE A 15 -0.73 -2.79 -0.96
N LEU A 16 -0.40 -4.06 -1.06
CA LEU A 16 0.82 -4.49 -1.73
C LEU A 16 0.83 -4.12 -3.21
N ALA A 17 -0.29 -4.31 -3.88
CA ALA A 17 -0.41 -3.97 -5.30
C ALA A 17 -0.16 -2.48 -5.53
N ILE A 18 -0.77 -1.63 -4.72
CA ILE A 18 -0.60 -0.18 -4.82
C ILE A 18 0.85 0.20 -4.48
N TRP A 19 1.40 -0.39 -3.42
CA TRP A 19 2.77 -0.11 -2.98
C TRP A 19 3.78 -0.39 -4.10
N ARG A 20 3.64 -1.54 -4.75
CA ARG A 20 4.50 -1.90 -5.88
C ARG A 20 4.30 -0.99 -7.07
N LYS A 21 3.06 -0.64 -7.36
CA LYS A 21 2.71 0.27 -8.46
C LYS A 21 3.40 1.63 -8.28
N LEU A 22 3.47 2.09 -7.04
CA LEU A 22 4.12 3.36 -6.72
C LEU A 22 5.66 3.28 -6.74
N GLY A 23 6.21 2.08 -6.89
CA GLY A 23 7.65 1.89 -7.02
C GLY A 23 8.41 1.74 -5.72
N TYR A 24 7.71 1.48 -4.61
CA TYR A 24 8.34 1.32 -3.30
C TYR A 24 8.73 -0.12 -3.02
N SER A 25 9.76 -0.32 -2.20
CA SER A 25 10.21 -1.66 -1.83
C SER A 25 9.43 -2.23 -0.65
N MET A 26 9.46 -3.55 -0.49
CA MET A 26 8.81 -4.21 0.64
C MET A 26 9.44 -3.81 1.96
N THR A 27 10.74 -3.60 1.98
CA THR A 27 11.45 -3.14 3.18
C THR A 27 10.92 -1.78 3.64
N SER A 28 10.62 -0.88 2.70
CA SER A 28 10.01 0.42 3.02
C SER A 28 8.64 0.26 3.66
N LEU A 29 7.85 -0.70 3.19
CA LEU A 29 6.52 -0.94 3.75
C LEU A 29 6.61 -1.44 5.18
N ASP A 30 7.50 -2.38 5.45
CA ASP A 30 7.73 -2.89 6.80
C ASP A 30 8.18 -1.78 7.73
N THR A 31 9.11 -0.94 7.29
CA THR A 31 9.59 0.22 8.06
C THR A 31 8.45 1.18 8.37
N ARG A 32 7.59 1.44 7.39
CA ARG A 32 6.44 2.33 7.59
C ARG A 32 5.48 1.77 8.65
N CYS A 33 5.18 0.47 8.59
CA CYS A 33 4.31 -0.18 9.56
C CYS A 33 4.90 -0.15 10.96
N LYS A 34 6.21 -0.33 11.07
CA LYS A 34 6.90 -0.27 12.35
C LYS A 34 6.80 1.13 12.96
N ARG A 35 7.02 2.17 12.16
CA ARG A 35 6.96 3.56 12.63
C ARG A 35 5.54 4.01 12.96
N ALA A 36 4.58 3.67 12.10
CA ALA A 36 3.21 4.16 12.24
C ALA A 36 2.41 3.36 13.26
N PHE A 37 2.62 2.05 13.32
CA PHE A 37 1.76 1.14 14.08
C PHE A 37 2.51 0.27 15.08
N GLY A 38 3.83 0.33 15.13
CA GLY A 38 4.63 -0.49 16.03
C GLY A 38 4.70 -1.97 15.63
N VAL A 39 4.31 -2.30 14.41
CA VAL A 39 4.32 -3.68 13.91
C VAL A 39 5.61 -3.91 13.12
N PRO A 40 6.43 -4.92 13.49
CA PRO A 40 7.74 -5.12 12.87
C PRO A 40 7.71 -5.36 11.36
N VAL A 41 6.70 -6.06 10.87
CA VAL A 41 6.54 -6.36 9.45
C VAL A 41 5.07 -6.18 9.05
N PHE A 42 4.86 -5.78 7.79
CA PHE A 42 3.52 -5.51 7.29
C PHE A 42 2.58 -6.70 7.39
N VAL A 43 3.06 -7.92 7.09
CA VAL A 43 2.19 -9.11 7.10
C VAL A 43 1.63 -9.43 8.47
N TRP A 44 2.24 -8.93 9.54
CA TRP A 44 1.75 -9.13 10.90
C TRP A 44 0.68 -8.11 11.32
N LEU A 45 0.45 -7.10 10.48
CA LEU A 45 -0.58 -6.11 10.75
C LEU A 45 -1.96 -6.78 10.70
N LYS A 46 -2.71 -6.68 11.77
CA LYS A 46 -4.01 -7.35 11.89
C LYS A 46 -5.11 -6.47 12.49
N ASP A 47 -4.81 -5.21 12.73
CA ASP A 47 -5.80 -4.24 13.20
C ASP A 47 -6.52 -3.67 11.97
N GLY A 48 -7.82 -3.96 11.87
CA GLY A 48 -8.63 -3.52 10.72
C GLY A 48 -8.64 -2.01 10.51
N ARG A 49 -8.61 -1.25 11.60
CA ARG A 49 -8.59 0.22 11.54
C ARG A 49 -7.27 0.71 10.94
N GLN A 50 -6.16 0.15 11.38
CA GLN A 50 -4.83 0.50 10.87
C GLN A 50 -4.70 0.13 9.39
N ILE A 51 -5.18 -1.05 9.03
CA ILE A 51 -5.19 -1.50 7.64
C ILE A 51 -6.03 -0.57 6.77
N SER A 52 -7.20 -0.18 7.26
CA SER A 52 -8.08 0.74 6.54
C SER A 52 -7.44 2.11 6.33
N ILE A 53 -6.78 2.63 7.35
CA ILE A 53 -6.08 3.92 7.28
C ILE A 53 -4.96 3.85 6.23
N LEU A 54 -4.17 2.80 6.27
CA LEU A 54 -3.06 2.62 5.34
C LEU A 54 -3.57 2.47 3.90
N LEU A 55 -4.61 1.67 3.70
CA LEU A 55 -5.20 1.47 2.38
C LEU A 55 -5.76 2.77 1.82
N SER A 56 -6.49 3.53 2.63
CA SER A 56 -7.05 4.82 2.21
C SER A 56 -5.97 5.82 1.80
N ASP A 57 -4.89 5.88 2.57
CA ASP A 57 -3.76 6.75 2.26
C ASP A 57 -3.12 6.36 0.93
N LEU A 58 -2.90 5.06 0.73
CA LEU A 58 -2.30 4.56 -0.51
C LEU A 58 -3.21 4.76 -1.71
N GLN A 59 -4.51 4.61 -1.54
CA GLN A 59 -5.47 4.86 -2.62
C GLN A 59 -5.43 6.33 -3.07
N ARG A 60 -5.27 7.25 -2.14
CA ARG A 60 -5.12 8.66 -2.48
C ARG A 60 -3.82 8.92 -3.25
N ARG A 61 -2.75 8.29 -2.83
CA ARG A 61 -1.46 8.38 -3.53
C ARG A 61 -1.52 7.76 -4.91
N GLU A 62 -2.23 6.66 -5.04
CA GLU A 62 -2.44 6.01 -6.33
C GLU A 62 -3.19 6.92 -7.30
N LYS A 63 -4.22 7.59 -6.84
CA LYS A 63 -4.96 8.54 -7.68
C LYS A 63 -4.06 9.68 -8.17
N ALA A 64 -3.24 10.23 -7.30
CA ALA A 64 -2.31 11.28 -7.67
C ALA A 64 -1.27 10.77 -8.67
N PHE A 65 -0.79 9.55 -8.46
CA PHE A 65 0.16 8.90 -9.35
C PHE A 65 -0.42 8.69 -10.74
N ASP A 66 -1.65 8.17 -10.81
CA ASP A 66 -2.33 7.91 -12.09
C ASP A 66 -2.60 9.22 -12.84
N ARG A 67 -3.01 10.25 -12.12
CA ARG A 67 -3.25 11.58 -12.72
C ARG A 67 -1.98 12.16 -13.30
N LYS A 68 -0.87 12.03 -12.59
CA LYS A 68 0.43 12.49 -13.06
C LYS A 68 0.88 11.72 -14.30
N ASN A 69 0.68 10.41 -14.31
CA ASN A 69 1.06 9.57 -15.45
C ASN A 69 0.19 9.83 -16.67
N GLU A 70 -1.09 10.10 -16.48
CA GLU A 70 -1.97 10.48 -17.58
C GLU A 70 -1.51 11.79 -18.24
N ALA A 71 -1.18 12.78 -17.42
CA ALA A 71 -0.69 14.07 -17.92
C ALA A 71 0.62 13.89 -18.68
N ALA A 72 1.55 13.11 -18.15
CA ALA A 72 2.81 12.80 -18.79
C ALA A 72 2.60 12.05 -20.11
N GLY A 73 1.68 11.10 -20.12
CA GLY A 73 1.33 10.35 -21.31
C GLY A 73 0.75 11.23 -22.40
N SER A 74 -0.10 12.18 -22.03
CA SER A 74 -0.67 13.15 -22.98
C SER A 74 0.39 14.03 -23.58
N GLU A 75 1.33 14.48 -22.80
CA GLU A 75 2.41 15.35 -23.25
C GLU A 75 3.38 14.63 -24.18
N ALA A 76 3.54 13.34 -24.01
CA ALA A 76 4.46 12.53 -24.80
C ALA A 76 3.99 12.32 -26.23
N ARG A 77 2.77 12.67 -26.53
CA ARG A 77 2.22 12.59 -27.89
C ARG A 77 2.56 13.84 -28.70
#